data_709b40253f17cfbb80c5621a977d75ed
#
_entry.id   709b40253f17cfbb80c5621a977d75ed
#
_cell.length_a   1.000
_cell.length_b   1.000
_cell.length_c   1.000
_cell.angle_alpha   90.00
_cell.angle_beta   90.00
_cell.angle_gamma   90.00
#
_symmetry.space_group_name_H-M   'P 1'
#
loop_
_entity.id
_entity.type
_entity.pdbx_description
1 polymer ?
#
loop_
_entity_poly.entity_id
_entity_poly.type
_entity_poly.pdbx_seq_one_letter_code
_entity_poly.pdbx_strand_id
1 'polypeptide(L)'
;DFVYLQFSGHGTQQPAMDPSIEPDGLDECFLPADTGMWQDRSQGIPNALIDKEIRDHLQAIRDKGAFIWAVFDCCHSGTMTRAITDGEETDRKIDFTDLGIPESAMAEAIAQSENATRGLGDGQAPRQNALGITTAEPTGAESIAPGGMVAFFAAQTTETTPEMLLPKGSEDATKLGLFTYTLFAKIAENPAVTYRQLGQAVLQAYSADNRSRPTPLFEGDLDRPVFGMTPADRIAQWAIKVEGNALEIPAGQLHRLSKGTRLAVLPSPGATLDQAIGYVEVQATKNLTSRVAP
;
A
#
# COMPACT_ATOMS: atom_id res chain seq x y z
N ASP A 1 21.24 3.15 -5.48
CA ASP A 1 20.56 1.84 -5.60
C ASP A 1 19.08 1.99 -5.30
N PHE A 2 18.25 1.07 -5.82
CA PHE A 2 16.82 0.98 -5.60
C PHE A 2 16.47 -0.40 -5.01
N VAL A 3 15.69 -0.42 -3.93
CA VAL A 3 15.24 -1.64 -3.27
C VAL A 3 13.72 -1.64 -3.23
N TYR A 4 13.11 -2.70 -3.75
CA TYR A 4 11.69 -2.98 -3.62
C TYR A 4 11.47 -4.11 -2.61
N LEU A 5 10.61 -3.88 -1.64
CA LEU A 5 10.24 -4.86 -0.62
C LEU A 5 8.72 -5.01 -0.59
N GLN A 6 8.26 -6.25 -0.59
CA GLN A 6 6.84 -6.57 -0.50
C GLN A 6 6.57 -7.54 0.64
N PHE A 7 5.70 -7.13 1.54
CA PHE A 7 5.15 -7.94 2.61
C PHE A 7 3.67 -8.21 2.29
N SER A 8 3.38 -9.37 1.75
CA SER A 8 2.03 -9.75 1.32
C SER A 8 1.66 -11.08 1.96
N GLY A 9 0.77 -11.04 2.93
CA GLY A 9 0.42 -12.22 3.71
C GLY A 9 -0.45 -11.89 4.92
N HIS A 10 -0.43 -12.76 5.90
CA HIS A 10 -1.16 -12.57 7.14
C HIS A 10 -0.34 -11.78 8.16
N GLY A 11 -1.04 -11.08 9.03
CA GLY A 11 -0.46 -10.42 10.19
C GLY A 11 -1.25 -10.69 11.45
N THR A 12 -0.68 -10.33 12.58
CA THR A 12 -1.30 -10.39 13.91
C THR A 12 -0.67 -9.36 14.83
N GLN A 13 -1.08 -9.34 16.08
CA GLN A 13 -0.42 -8.62 17.16
C GLN A 13 -0.04 -9.57 18.29
N GLN A 14 1.01 -9.22 19.03
CA GLN A 14 1.40 -9.91 20.26
C GLN A 14 1.70 -8.89 21.36
N PRO A 15 1.73 -9.29 22.64
CA PRO A 15 2.24 -8.43 23.71
C PRO A 15 3.66 -7.95 23.40
N ALA A 16 3.89 -6.66 23.48
CA ALA A 16 5.18 -6.07 23.15
C ALA A 16 6.31 -6.74 23.94
N MET A 17 7.34 -7.18 23.23
CA MET A 17 8.53 -7.76 23.86
C MET A 17 9.28 -6.70 24.67
N ASP A 18 9.30 -5.46 24.19
CA ASP A 18 9.79 -4.28 24.92
C ASP A 18 8.68 -3.23 25.08
N PRO A 19 7.96 -3.23 26.21
CA PRO A 19 6.87 -2.27 26.43
C PRO A 19 7.31 -0.83 26.58
N SER A 20 8.61 -0.57 26.71
CA SER A 20 9.13 0.80 26.88
C SER A 20 9.10 1.63 25.58
N ILE A 21 9.02 0.94 24.45
CA ILE A 21 9.06 1.54 23.11
C ILE A 21 7.74 1.39 22.35
N GLU A 22 6.76 0.67 22.93
CA GLU A 22 5.42 0.53 22.35
C GLU A 22 4.36 1.25 23.17
N PRO A 23 3.81 2.34 22.62
CA PRO A 23 2.84 3.17 23.35
C PRO A 23 1.52 2.43 23.67
N ASP A 24 1.12 1.47 22.86
CA ASP A 24 -0.08 0.66 23.04
C ASP A 24 0.21 -0.72 23.70
N GLY A 25 1.49 -1.04 23.93
CA GLY A 25 1.93 -2.28 24.57
C GLY A 25 1.92 -3.50 23.66
N LEU A 26 1.76 -3.32 22.34
CA LEU A 26 1.67 -4.41 21.37
C LEU A 26 2.75 -4.28 20.29
N ASP A 27 3.27 -5.42 19.85
CA ASP A 27 4.08 -5.53 18.64
C ASP A 27 3.19 -5.97 17.47
N GLU A 28 3.30 -5.28 16.34
CA GLU A 28 2.69 -5.69 15.09
C GLU A 28 3.57 -6.72 14.37
N CYS A 29 2.96 -7.83 13.94
CA CYS A 29 3.68 -8.97 13.40
C CYS A 29 3.25 -9.29 11.97
N PHE A 30 4.21 -9.41 11.05
CA PHE A 30 4.03 -10.10 9.78
C PHE A 30 4.37 -11.58 9.98
N LEU A 31 3.54 -12.47 9.43
CA LEU A 31 3.61 -13.92 9.64
C LEU A 31 4.13 -14.65 8.38
N PRO A 32 5.41 -15.01 8.31
CA PRO A 32 5.94 -15.93 7.31
C PRO A 32 5.31 -17.34 7.42
N ALA A 33 5.49 -18.16 6.38
CA ALA A 33 4.87 -19.48 6.31
C ALA A 33 5.39 -20.48 7.38
N ASP A 34 6.54 -20.21 7.99
CA ASP A 34 7.17 -21.01 9.02
C ASP A 34 6.99 -20.44 10.44
N THR A 35 6.02 -19.53 10.58
CA THR A 35 5.64 -18.95 11.88
C THR A 35 5.25 -20.05 12.88
N GLY A 36 5.82 -19.99 14.07
CA GLY A 36 5.51 -20.91 15.18
C GLY A 36 4.38 -20.40 16.09
N MET A 37 4.09 -21.18 17.12
CA MET A 37 3.16 -20.77 18.18
C MET A 37 3.87 -19.85 19.18
N TRP A 38 3.15 -18.85 19.68
CA TRP A 38 3.65 -17.97 20.73
C TRP A 38 4.13 -18.76 21.97
N GLN A 39 5.23 -18.36 22.55
CA GLN A 39 5.82 -19.06 23.69
C GLN A 39 5.58 -18.29 24.98
N ASP A 40 6.10 -17.09 25.06
CA ASP A 40 5.89 -16.15 26.16
C ASP A 40 6.24 -14.72 25.68
N ARG A 41 6.03 -13.72 26.55
CA ARG A 41 6.29 -12.31 26.18
C ARG A 41 7.75 -12.03 25.81
N SER A 42 8.71 -12.77 26.36
CA SER A 42 10.13 -12.51 26.11
C SER A 42 10.64 -13.12 24.80
N GLN A 43 9.98 -14.17 24.31
CA GLN A 43 10.35 -14.88 23.10
C GLN A 43 9.43 -14.58 21.92
N GLY A 44 8.19 -14.13 22.21
CA GLY A 44 7.21 -13.79 21.20
C GLY A 44 6.75 -14.97 20.35
N ILE A 45 6.32 -14.67 19.13
CA ILE A 45 5.94 -15.66 18.11
C ILE A 45 7.19 -16.01 17.29
N PRO A 46 7.67 -17.26 17.32
CA PRO A 46 8.86 -17.67 16.56
C PRO A 46 8.68 -17.43 15.06
N ASN A 47 9.70 -16.88 14.42
CA ASN A 47 9.78 -16.55 12.98
C ASN A 47 8.77 -15.48 12.51
N ALA A 48 7.99 -14.86 13.38
CA ALA A 48 7.27 -13.65 13.02
C ALA A 48 8.25 -12.49 12.88
N LEU A 49 7.99 -11.60 11.91
CA LEU A 49 8.74 -10.34 11.75
C LEU A 49 7.95 -9.24 12.45
N ILE A 50 8.53 -8.65 13.49
CA ILE A 50 7.90 -7.52 14.18
C ILE A 50 8.22 -6.20 13.46
N ASP A 51 7.33 -5.24 13.58
CA ASP A 51 7.42 -3.92 12.94
C ASP A 51 8.76 -3.21 13.20
N LYS A 52 9.33 -3.35 14.39
CA LYS A 52 10.64 -2.79 14.78
C LYS A 52 11.80 -3.41 14.01
N GLU A 53 11.81 -4.72 13.85
CA GLU A 53 12.84 -5.42 13.06
C GLU A 53 12.76 -4.98 11.60
N ILE A 54 11.54 -4.91 11.05
CA ILE A 54 11.31 -4.41 9.69
C ILE A 54 11.83 -2.98 9.58
N ARG A 55 11.48 -2.09 10.51
CA ARG A 55 11.96 -0.71 10.56
C ARG A 55 13.48 -0.62 10.60
N ASP A 56 14.13 -1.39 11.46
CA ASP A 56 15.58 -1.34 11.63
C ASP A 56 16.30 -1.84 10.37
N HIS A 57 15.78 -2.85 9.70
CA HIS A 57 16.29 -3.31 8.40
C HIS A 57 16.10 -2.27 7.30
N LEU A 58 14.94 -1.63 7.22
CA LEU A 58 14.67 -0.55 6.27
C LEU A 58 15.64 0.62 6.52
N GLN A 59 15.87 0.99 7.79
CA GLN A 59 16.80 2.05 8.12
C GLN A 59 18.23 1.69 7.73
N ALA A 60 18.69 0.46 8.01
CA ALA A 60 20.02 0.01 7.63
C ALA A 60 20.25 0.02 6.09
N ILE A 61 19.22 -0.23 5.29
CA ILE A 61 19.27 -0.11 3.83
C ILE A 61 19.37 1.38 3.42
N ARG A 62 18.57 2.26 4.03
CA ARG A 62 18.59 3.70 3.77
C ARG A 62 19.94 4.33 4.13
N ASP A 63 20.55 3.91 5.23
CA ASP A 63 21.85 4.40 5.69
C ASP A 63 22.99 4.11 4.68
N LYS A 64 22.78 3.16 3.78
CA LYS A 64 23.65 2.89 2.63
C LYS A 64 23.35 3.76 1.40
N GLY A 65 22.42 4.71 1.52
CA GLY A 65 22.03 5.61 0.44
C GLY A 65 21.06 5.01 -0.59
N ALA A 66 20.52 3.80 -0.35
CA ALA A 66 19.57 3.19 -1.25
C ALA A 66 18.16 3.76 -1.07
N PHE A 67 17.45 3.99 -2.19
CA PHE A 67 16.03 4.34 -2.15
C PHE A 67 15.18 3.09 -1.97
N ILE A 68 14.21 3.13 -1.07
CA ILE A 68 13.32 2.01 -0.78
C ILE A 68 11.89 2.32 -1.23
N TRP A 69 11.26 1.34 -1.87
CA TRP A 69 9.81 1.24 -1.95
C TRP A 69 9.34 -0.01 -1.21
N ALA A 70 8.70 0.18 -0.06
CA ALA A 70 8.13 -0.89 0.75
C ALA A 70 6.62 -0.94 0.58
N VAL A 71 6.06 -2.13 0.41
CA VAL A 71 4.62 -2.38 0.26
C VAL A 71 4.17 -3.39 1.30
N PHE A 72 3.17 -3.01 2.11
CA PHE A 72 2.60 -3.84 3.17
C PHE A 72 1.15 -4.17 2.85
N ASP A 73 0.91 -5.41 2.44
CA ASP A 73 -0.42 -5.97 2.20
C ASP A 73 -0.67 -7.11 3.20
N CYS A 74 -0.72 -6.73 4.47
CA CYS A 74 -0.98 -7.58 5.62
C CYS A 74 -1.72 -6.77 6.69
N CYS A 75 -2.49 -7.44 7.53
CA CYS A 75 -3.23 -6.82 8.63
C CYS A 75 -2.39 -6.80 9.89
N HIS A 76 -2.24 -5.61 10.48
CA HIS A 76 -1.57 -5.44 11.77
C HIS A 76 -2.55 -5.11 12.90
N SER A 77 -3.83 -4.84 12.59
CA SER A 77 -4.79 -4.35 13.58
C SER A 77 -5.34 -5.43 14.51
N GLY A 78 -5.25 -5.18 15.82
CA GLY A 78 -5.84 -6.00 16.87
C GLY A 78 -7.32 -5.73 17.16
N THR A 79 -7.95 -4.73 16.54
CA THR A 79 -9.34 -4.36 16.84
C THR A 79 -10.33 -5.37 16.27
N MET A 80 -11.21 -5.85 17.16
CA MET A 80 -12.25 -6.84 16.93
C MET A 80 -13.44 -6.30 16.12
N THR A 81 -13.21 -5.76 14.94
CA THR A 81 -14.30 -5.61 13.98
C THR A 81 -14.23 -6.77 12.99
N ARG A 82 -14.92 -7.87 13.31
CA ARG A 82 -15.27 -8.86 12.29
C ARG A 82 -16.08 -8.13 11.23
N ALA A 83 -15.46 -7.76 10.13
CA ALA A 83 -16.22 -7.46 8.94
C ALA A 83 -16.97 -8.74 8.57
N ILE A 84 -18.30 -8.64 8.44
CA ILE A 84 -19.10 -9.72 7.87
C ILE A 84 -18.68 -9.78 6.42
N THR A 85 -17.77 -10.69 6.08
CA THR A 85 -17.35 -10.93 4.73
C THR A 85 -18.42 -11.80 4.06
N ASP A 86 -19.04 -11.29 3.00
CA ASP A 86 -19.78 -12.15 2.06
C ASP A 86 -18.78 -13.18 1.54
N GLY A 87 -19.01 -14.45 1.76
CA GLY A 87 -18.20 -15.65 1.63
C GLY A 87 -17.09 -15.79 0.56
N GLU A 88 -16.81 -14.74 -0.21
CA GLU A 88 -15.76 -14.65 -1.21
C GLU A 88 -14.49 -13.89 -0.75
N GLU A 89 -14.57 -13.13 0.33
CA GLU A 89 -13.46 -12.36 0.88
C GLU A 89 -12.99 -12.95 2.21
N THR A 90 -11.69 -12.96 2.45
CA THR A 90 -11.08 -13.38 3.73
C THR A 90 -10.11 -12.29 4.17
N ASP A 91 -10.11 -11.94 5.45
CA ASP A 91 -9.14 -11.00 6.01
C ASP A 91 -7.75 -11.62 6.11
N ARG A 92 -6.72 -10.84 5.81
CA ARG A 92 -5.31 -11.23 5.96
C ARG A 92 -4.83 -11.08 7.40
N LYS A 93 -5.62 -11.60 8.32
CA LYS A 93 -5.36 -11.58 9.75
C LYS A 93 -5.47 -12.97 10.33
N ILE A 94 -4.53 -13.32 11.20
CA ILE A 94 -4.64 -14.46 12.10
C ILE A 94 -4.99 -13.92 13.48
N ASP A 95 -6.00 -14.50 14.11
CA ASP A 95 -6.33 -14.14 15.49
C ASP A 95 -5.19 -14.58 16.42
N PHE A 96 -4.82 -13.71 17.35
CA PHE A 96 -3.71 -13.98 18.26
C PHE A 96 -3.97 -15.24 19.13
N THR A 97 -5.23 -15.57 19.38
CA THR A 97 -5.61 -16.79 20.11
C THR A 97 -5.30 -18.06 19.32
N ASP A 98 -5.41 -18.01 17.98
CA ASP A 98 -5.04 -19.11 17.09
C ASP A 98 -3.52 -19.40 17.10
N LEU A 99 -2.72 -18.40 17.51
CA LEU A 99 -1.27 -18.52 17.71
C LEU A 99 -0.89 -18.85 19.15
N GLY A 100 -1.89 -19.13 20.01
CA GLY A 100 -1.68 -19.54 21.39
C GLY A 100 -1.44 -18.39 22.37
N ILE A 101 -1.66 -17.14 22.00
CA ILE A 101 -1.58 -16.00 22.91
C ILE A 101 -2.84 -15.95 23.77
N PRO A 102 -2.72 -16.02 25.12
CA PRO A 102 -3.87 -15.89 26.01
C PRO A 102 -4.46 -14.48 25.97
N GLU A 103 -5.79 -14.37 25.99
CA GLU A 103 -6.47 -13.07 26.09
C GLU A 103 -5.99 -12.24 27.30
N SER A 104 -5.68 -12.92 28.41
CA SER A 104 -5.13 -12.27 29.60
C SER A 104 -3.78 -11.59 29.33
N ALA A 105 -2.90 -12.21 28.54
CA ALA A 105 -1.59 -11.63 28.22
C ALA A 105 -1.74 -10.37 27.34
N MET A 106 -2.67 -10.38 26.38
CA MET A 106 -2.99 -9.19 25.57
C MET A 106 -3.58 -8.08 26.44
N ALA A 107 -4.55 -8.41 27.31
CA ALA A 107 -5.18 -7.44 28.19
C ALA A 107 -4.17 -6.83 29.18
N GLU A 108 -3.26 -7.61 29.74
CA GLU A 108 -2.20 -7.12 30.61
C GLU A 108 -1.24 -6.18 29.91
N ALA A 109 -0.85 -6.48 28.68
CA ALA A 109 0.03 -5.64 27.87
C ALA A 109 -0.60 -4.27 27.60
N ILE A 110 -1.86 -4.23 27.16
CA ILE A 110 -2.63 -3.01 26.93
C ILE A 110 -2.80 -2.19 28.23
N ALA A 111 -3.17 -2.85 29.34
CA ALA A 111 -3.36 -2.17 30.61
C ALA A 111 -2.06 -1.55 31.17
N GLN A 112 -0.92 -2.21 30.94
CA GLN A 112 0.39 -1.69 31.34
C GLN A 112 0.75 -0.43 30.54
N SER A 113 0.48 -0.40 29.22
CA SER A 113 0.75 0.77 28.37
C SER A 113 -0.12 1.98 28.74
N GLU A 114 -1.42 1.77 29.01
CA GLU A 114 -2.32 2.84 29.45
C GLU A 114 -1.86 3.49 30.77
N ASN A 115 -1.34 2.68 31.70
CA ASN A 115 -0.82 3.18 32.96
C ASN A 115 0.48 3.98 32.80
N ALA A 116 1.35 3.57 31.88
CA ALA A 116 2.58 4.28 31.55
C ALA A 116 2.28 5.64 30.90
N THR A 117 1.32 5.68 29.98
CA THR A 117 0.95 6.90 29.24
C THR A 117 0.26 7.94 30.14
N ARG A 118 -0.51 7.53 31.14
CA ARG A 118 -1.13 8.45 32.12
C ARG A 118 -0.12 9.19 33.01
N GLY A 119 1.14 8.72 33.07
CA GLY A 119 2.23 9.35 33.81
C GLY A 119 3.02 10.39 33.02
N LEU A 120 2.88 10.43 31.72
CA LEU A 120 3.57 11.36 30.82
C LEU A 120 2.55 12.45 30.45
N GLY A 121 2.71 13.66 31.04
CA GLY A 121 1.88 14.82 30.70
C GLY A 121 1.99 15.15 29.20
N ASP A 122 1.04 15.95 28.69
CA ASP A 122 0.83 16.42 27.29
C ASP A 122 2.08 16.94 26.53
N GLY A 123 3.16 16.18 26.48
CA GLY A 123 4.27 16.39 25.58
C GLY A 123 3.87 15.86 24.20
N GLN A 124 3.77 16.75 23.21
CA GLN A 124 3.54 16.38 21.81
C GLN A 124 4.54 15.30 21.41
N ALA A 125 4.07 14.06 21.29
CA ALA A 125 4.83 13.00 20.64
C ALA A 125 5.15 13.46 19.20
N PRO A 126 6.40 13.30 18.72
CA PRO A 126 6.69 13.53 17.31
C PRO A 126 5.71 12.72 16.47
N ARG A 127 5.18 13.32 15.40
CA ARG A 127 4.36 12.56 14.43
C ARG A 127 5.25 11.47 13.83
N GLN A 128 5.18 10.30 14.40
CA GLN A 128 5.78 9.12 13.82
C GLN A 128 4.89 8.68 12.64
N ASN A 129 5.51 8.36 11.51
CA ASN A 129 4.83 7.67 10.42
C ASN A 129 4.47 6.24 10.90
N ALA A 130 3.63 5.52 10.16
CA ALA A 130 3.15 4.19 10.54
C ALA A 130 4.27 3.17 10.84
N LEU A 131 5.52 3.43 10.40
CA LEU A 131 6.71 2.61 10.68
C LEU A 131 7.64 3.23 11.73
N GLY A 132 7.31 4.38 12.32
CA GLY A 132 8.19 5.08 13.26
C GLY A 132 9.51 5.58 12.67
N ILE A 133 9.63 5.65 11.34
CA ILE A 133 10.83 6.12 10.64
C ILE A 133 10.78 7.64 10.56
N THR A 134 11.75 8.31 11.17
CA THR A 134 11.88 9.76 11.05
C THR A 134 12.52 10.13 9.71
N THR A 135 11.86 11.04 8.97
CA THR A 135 12.40 11.64 7.75
C THR A 135 13.26 12.88 8.05
N ALA A 136 13.91 12.92 9.23
CA ALA A 136 14.74 14.06 9.63
C ALA A 136 15.98 14.17 8.72
N GLU A 137 16.24 15.39 8.24
CA GLU A 137 17.47 15.74 7.51
C GLU A 137 18.71 15.52 8.40
N PRO A 138 19.80 14.93 7.88
CA PRO A 138 21.02 14.69 8.67
C PRO A 138 21.69 16.03 9.01
N THR A 139 21.84 16.30 10.30
CA THR A 139 22.63 17.42 10.80
C THR A 139 24.07 16.97 11.08
N GLY A 140 24.91 16.87 10.02
CA GLY A 140 26.33 16.54 10.20
C GLY A 140 27.06 16.32 8.89
N ALA A 141 28.25 16.90 8.76
CA ALA A 141 28.97 17.14 7.51
C ALA A 141 29.77 15.95 6.95
N GLU A 142 29.57 14.69 7.37
CA GLU A 142 30.38 13.54 6.88
C GLU A 142 29.63 12.22 6.71
N SER A 143 28.30 12.19 6.79
CA SER A 143 27.53 10.97 6.50
C SER A 143 26.91 11.02 5.10
N ILE A 144 26.95 9.90 4.40
CA ILE A 144 26.12 9.71 3.19
C ILE A 144 24.68 10.01 3.60
N ALA A 145 24.02 10.94 2.91
CA ALA A 145 22.62 11.23 3.20
C ALA A 145 21.81 9.94 3.07
N PRO A 146 20.95 9.60 4.06
CA PRO A 146 20.16 8.39 3.99
C PRO A 146 19.29 8.40 2.72
N GLY A 147 19.13 7.23 2.10
CA GLY A 147 18.28 7.07 0.94
C GLY A 147 16.84 7.46 1.22
N GLY A 148 16.13 7.97 0.22
CA GLY A 148 14.71 8.24 0.30
C GLY A 148 13.88 6.97 0.49
N MET A 149 12.63 7.11 0.91
CA MET A 149 11.72 5.97 1.07
C MET A 149 10.30 6.34 0.68
N VAL A 150 9.60 5.35 0.13
CA VAL A 150 8.14 5.32 -0.02
C VAL A 150 7.61 4.06 0.64
N ALA A 151 6.57 4.20 1.44
CA ALA A 151 5.85 3.07 2.04
C ALA A 151 4.37 3.11 1.63
N PHE A 152 3.87 1.97 1.20
CA PHE A 152 2.48 1.76 0.85
C PHE A 152 1.88 0.72 1.77
N PHE A 153 0.79 1.06 2.44
CA PHE A 153 0.05 0.18 3.34
C PHE A 153 -1.33 -0.08 2.76
N ALA A 154 -1.74 -1.35 2.75
CA ALA A 154 -3.03 -1.76 2.22
C ALA A 154 -4.23 -1.27 3.04
N ALA A 155 -4.01 -0.97 4.32
CA ALA A 155 -5.03 -0.54 5.27
C ALA A 155 -4.44 0.40 6.32
N GLN A 156 -5.28 1.16 7.00
CA GLN A 156 -4.90 1.89 8.21
C GLN A 156 -4.78 0.91 9.40
N THR A 157 -4.11 1.36 10.47
CA THR A 157 -3.82 0.53 11.66
C THR A 157 -5.02 -0.15 12.31
N THR A 158 -6.23 0.36 12.11
CA THR A 158 -7.48 -0.17 12.66
C THR A 158 -8.31 -0.98 11.65
N GLU A 159 -7.80 -1.19 10.45
CA GLU A 159 -8.51 -1.86 9.37
C GLU A 159 -7.82 -3.16 8.97
N THR A 160 -8.59 -4.10 8.43
CA THR A 160 -8.08 -5.33 7.85
C THR A 160 -7.98 -5.22 6.33
N THR A 161 -7.03 -5.92 5.71
CA THR A 161 -6.91 -6.02 4.26
C THR A 161 -7.43 -7.36 3.76
N PRO A 162 -8.30 -7.37 2.75
CA PRO A 162 -8.91 -8.59 2.24
C PRO A 162 -8.05 -9.28 1.20
N GLU A 163 -8.20 -10.59 1.13
CA GLU A 163 -7.86 -11.40 -0.03
C GLU A 163 -9.11 -12.03 -0.62
N MET A 164 -9.11 -12.21 -1.93
CA MET A 164 -10.24 -12.72 -2.69
C MET A 164 -9.80 -13.35 -4.01
N LEU A 165 -10.73 -14.05 -4.68
CA LEU A 165 -10.48 -14.57 -6.03
C LEU A 165 -10.39 -13.44 -7.05
N LEU A 166 -9.24 -13.29 -7.69
CA LEU A 166 -8.94 -12.23 -8.67
C LEU A 166 -8.24 -12.82 -9.90
N PRO A 167 -8.50 -12.28 -11.12
CA PRO A 167 -9.53 -11.28 -11.47
C PRO A 167 -10.94 -11.78 -11.23
N LYS A 168 -11.84 -10.92 -10.76
CA LYS A 168 -13.25 -11.30 -10.53
C LYS A 168 -13.90 -11.84 -11.80
N GLY A 169 -14.58 -12.99 -11.67
CA GLY A 169 -15.32 -13.61 -12.78
C GLY A 169 -14.45 -14.30 -13.84
N SER A 170 -13.15 -14.42 -13.62
CA SER A 170 -12.26 -15.20 -14.46
C SER A 170 -12.25 -16.68 -14.04
N GLU A 171 -12.17 -17.59 -15.01
CA GLU A 171 -11.96 -19.03 -14.74
C GLU A 171 -10.58 -19.31 -14.12
N ASP A 172 -9.61 -18.45 -14.40
CA ASP A 172 -8.24 -18.53 -13.88
C ASP A 172 -8.05 -17.70 -12.58
N ALA A 173 -9.16 -17.28 -11.93
CA ALA A 173 -9.07 -16.48 -10.70
C ALA A 173 -8.36 -17.26 -9.59
N THR A 174 -7.39 -16.60 -8.96
CA THR A 174 -6.65 -17.14 -7.81
C THR A 174 -6.85 -16.22 -6.59
N LYS A 175 -6.63 -16.76 -5.40
CA LYS A 175 -6.76 -16.00 -4.16
C LYS A 175 -5.57 -15.07 -3.99
N LEU A 176 -5.81 -13.76 -4.10
CA LEU A 176 -4.80 -12.71 -4.07
C LEU A 176 -5.23 -11.59 -3.12
N GLY A 177 -4.25 -10.92 -2.51
CA GLY A 177 -4.50 -9.67 -1.76
C GLY A 177 -5.03 -8.60 -2.69
N LEU A 178 -6.18 -8.04 -2.33
CA LEU A 178 -6.85 -7.03 -3.15
C LEU A 178 -5.94 -5.82 -3.41
N PHE A 179 -5.21 -5.37 -2.39
CA PHE A 179 -4.33 -4.21 -2.52
C PHE A 179 -3.20 -4.48 -3.51
N THR A 180 -2.46 -5.56 -3.32
CA THR A 180 -1.35 -5.95 -4.22
C THR A 180 -1.84 -6.10 -5.64
N TYR A 181 -2.95 -6.81 -5.86
CA TYR A 181 -3.53 -6.99 -7.18
C TYR A 181 -3.87 -5.65 -7.84
N THR A 182 -4.60 -4.77 -7.12
CA THR A 182 -4.99 -3.45 -7.64
C THR A 182 -3.77 -2.59 -7.93
N LEU A 183 -2.78 -2.59 -7.03
CA LEU A 183 -1.55 -1.82 -7.18
C LEU A 183 -0.83 -2.18 -8.49
N PHE A 184 -0.58 -3.46 -8.72
CA PHE A 184 0.13 -3.92 -9.92
C PHE A 184 -0.71 -3.79 -11.19
N ALA A 185 -2.04 -3.94 -11.11
CA ALA A 185 -2.92 -3.64 -12.23
C ALA A 185 -2.80 -2.15 -12.64
N LYS A 186 -2.76 -1.22 -11.68
CA LYS A 186 -2.59 0.21 -11.97
C LYS A 186 -1.21 0.57 -12.49
N ILE A 187 -0.17 -0.10 -12.05
CA ILE A 187 1.18 0.03 -12.64
C ILE A 187 1.18 -0.45 -14.09
N ALA A 188 0.55 -1.59 -14.37
CA ALA A 188 0.47 -2.14 -15.73
C ALA A 188 -0.34 -1.23 -16.68
N GLU A 189 -1.43 -0.62 -16.19
CA GLU A 189 -2.22 0.34 -16.95
C GLU A 189 -1.43 1.63 -17.27
N ASN A 190 -0.62 2.10 -16.33
CA ASN A 190 0.17 3.31 -16.50
C ASN A 190 1.47 3.24 -15.67
N PRO A 191 2.55 2.67 -16.22
CA PRO A 191 3.83 2.55 -15.50
C PRO A 191 4.52 3.91 -15.30
N ALA A 192 3.99 4.94 -15.93
CA ALA A 192 4.59 6.26 -16.05
C ALA A 192 4.04 7.27 -15.02
N VAL A 193 3.84 6.87 -13.78
CA VAL A 193 3.27 7.69 -12.72
C VAL A 193 4.25 7.93 -11.57
N THR A 194 3.99 8.97 -10.78
CA THR A 194 4.61 9.12 -9.46
C THR A 194 3.93 8.19 -8.47
N TYR A 195 4.60 7.90 -7.35
CA TYR A 195 3.98 7.12 -6.26
C TYR A 195 2.67 7.74 -5.76
N ARG A 196 2.58 9.08 -5.73
CA ARG A 196 1.34 9.81 -5.40
C ARG A 196 0.21 9.51 -6.38
N GLN A 197 0.49 9.58 -7.68
CA GLN A 197 -0.49 9.28 -8.73
C GLN A 197 -0.91 7.82 -8.70
N LEU A 198 0.02 6.90 -8.44
CA LEU A 198 -0.28 5.48 -8.28
C LEU A 198 -1.19 5.23 -7.07
N GLY A 199 -0.90 5.83 -5.92
CA GLY A 199 -1.76 5.77 -4.74
C GLY A 199 -3.17 6.29 -5.02
N GLN A 200 -3.28 7.42 -5.71
CA GLN A 200 -4.58 7.97 -6.13
C GLN A 200 -5.33 7.02 -7.08
N ALA A 201 -4.62 6.36 -8.01
CA ALA A 201 -5.24 5.39 -8.91
C ALA A 201 -5.78 4.15 -8.18
N VAL A 202 -5.09 3.69 -7.13
CA VAL A 202 -5.57 2.61 -6.25
C VAL A 202 -6.85 3.04 -5.52
N LEU A 203 -6.86 4.23 -4.90
CA LEU A 203 -8.04 4.75 -4.20
C LEU A 203 -9.24 4.94 -5.16
N GLN A 204 -8.99 5.40 -6.38
CA GLN A 204 -10.03 5.52 -7.41
C GLN A 204 -10.60 4.14 -7.80
N ALA A 205 -9.76 3.12 -7.93
CA ALA A 205 -10.22 1.76 -8.20
C ALA A 205 -11.11 1.23 -7.09
N TYR A 206 -10.73 1.43 -5.82
CA TYR A 206 -11.56 1.05 -4.67
C TYR A 206 -12.90 1.78 -4.66
N SER A 207 -12.89 3.08 -4.93
CA SER A 207 -14.12 3.88 -5.02
C SER A 207 -15.03 3.44 -6.17
N ALA A 208 -14.46 3.08 -7.32
CA ALA A 208 -15.22 2.57 -8.47
C ALA A 208 -15.91 1.22 -8.16
N ASP A 209 -15.31 0.42 -7.31
CA ASP A 209 -15.88 -0.84 -6.81
C ASP A 209 -16.82 -0.63 -5.60
N ASN A 210 -17.20 0.62 -5.29
CA ASN A 210 -17.98 1.02 -4.11
C ASN A 210 -17.36 0.55 -2.78
N ARG A 211 -16.05 0.42 -2.74
CA ARG A 211 -15.31 -0.03 -1.58
C ARG A 211 -14.87 1.18 -0.75
N SER A 212 -15.42 1.32 0.46
CA SER A 212 -15.06 2.38 1.41
C SER A 212 -13.95 1.95 2.38
N ARG A 213 -13.70 0.65 2.52
CA ARG A 213 -12.67 0.03 3.36
C ARG A 213 -12.07 -1.20 2.67
N PRO A 214 -10.80 -1.53 2.96
CA PRO A 214 -9.83 -0.75 3.73
C PRO A 214 -9.44 0.55 3.04
N THR A 215 -8.84 1.47 3.82
CA THR A 215 -8.31 2.75 3.35
C THR A 215 -6.78 2.66 3.23
N PRO A 216 -6.22 2.46 2.03
CA PRO A 216 -4.78 2.44 1.85
C PRO A 216 -4.11 3.74 2.28
N LEU A 217 -2.90 3.62 2.84
CA LEU A 217 -2.07 4.74 3.27
C LEU A 217 -0.76 4.76 2.47
N PHE A 218 -0.32 5.95 2.09
CA PHE A 218 0.88 6.18 1.27
C PHE A 218 1.75 7.24 1.92
N GLU A 219 3.02 6.93 2.18
CA GLU A 219 3.94 7.79 2.93
C GLU A 219 5.29 7.92 2.24
N GLY A 220 6.04 8.99 2.56
CA GLY A 220 7.39 9.24 2.08
C GLY A 220 7.46 10.10 0.83
N ASP A 221 8.46 9.85 -0.01
CA ASP A 221 8.82 10.64 -1.21
C ASP A 221 7.85 10.39 -2.38
N LEU A 222 6.56 10.65 -2.17
CA LEU A 222 5.48 10.28 -3.09
C LEU A 222 5.54 10.94 -4.48
N ASP A 223 6.26 12.04 -4.62
CA ASP A 223 6.36 12.76 -5.89
C ASP A 223 7.45 12.21 -6.81
N ARG A 224 8.20 11.21 -6.36
CA ARG A 224 9.15 10.50 -7.21
C ARG A 224 8.45 9.58 -8.21
N PRO A 225 9.04 9.38 -9.39
CA PRO A 225 8.54 8.41 -10.36
C PRO A 225 8.66 6.98 -9.84
N VAL A 226 7.63 6.18 -10.07
CA VAL A 226 7.65 4.75 -9.76
C VAL A 226 8.85 4.09 -10.46
N PHE A 227 9.61 3.27 -9.74
CA PHE A 227 10.86 2.62 -10.19
C PHE A 227 11.96 3.59 -10.68
N GLY A 228 11.91 4.87 -10.29
CA GLY A 228 12.90 5.86 -10.72
C GLY A 228 12.87 6.19 -12.22
N MET A 229 11.83 5.76 -12.93
CA MET A 229 11.68 6.05 -14.36
C MET A 229 11.46 7.55 -14.57
N THR A 230 12.13 8.16 -15.53
CA THR A 230 12.05 9.60 -15.77
C THR A 230 10.79 9.99 -16.53
N PRO A 231 10.14 11.13 -16.20
CA PRO A 231 8.94 11.60 -16.92
C PRO A 231 9.17 11.88 -18.42
N ALA A 232 10.43 12.07 -18.83
CA ALA A 232 10.76 12.38 -20.22
C ALA A 232 10.46 11.24 -21.20
N ASP A 233 10.38 10.01 -20.72
CA ASP A 233 10.09 8.83 -21.53
C ASP A 233 8.60 8.45 -21.54
N ARG A 234 7.73 9.36 -21.06
CA ARG A 234 6.36 9.01 -20.71
C ARG A 234 5.32 9.82 -21.45
N ILE A 235 4.57 9.10 -22.22
CA ILE A 235 3.32 9.60 -22.82
C ILE A 235 2.19 9.10 -21.93
N ALA A 236 1.32 10.02 -21.47
CA ALA A 236 0.09 9.61 -20.77
C ALA A 236 -0.75 8.74 -21.70
N GLN A 237 -1.13 7.56 -21.24
CA GLN A 237 -1.88 6.57 -22.01
C GLN A 237 -3.13 6.14 -21.23
N TRP A 238 -4.21 5.90 -21.94
CA TRP A 238 -5.48 5.46 -21.37
C TRP A 238 -6.05 4.31 -22.21
N ALA A 239 -6.58 3.30 -21.55
CA ALA A 239 -7.23 2.21 -22.25
C ALA A 239 -8.53 2.70 -22.93
N ILE A 240 -8.73 2.33 -24.19
CA ILE A 240 -9.99 2.57 -24.88
C ILE A 240 -10.97 1.46 -24.48
N LYS A 241 -12.11 1.85 -23.90
CA LYS A 241 -13.26 0.97 -23.71
C LYS A 241 -14.19 1.03 -24.91
N VAL A 242 -14.62 -0.11 -25.40
CA VAL A 242 -15.60 -0.23 -26.47
C VAL A 242 -16.94 -0.62 -25.87
N GLU A 243 -17.92 0.28 -25.92
CA GLU A 243 -19.30 0.02 -25.46
C GLU A 243 -20.26 0.14 -26.64
N GLY A 244 -20.61 -1.01 -27.23
CA GLY A 244 -21.36 -1.02 -28.49
C GLY A 244 -20.57 -0.33 -29.61
N ASN A 245 -21.12 0.77 -30.14
CA ASN A 245 -20.46 1.60 -31.16
C ASN A 245 -19.73 2.82 -30.56
N ALA A 246 -19.69 2.97 -29.24
CA ALA A 246 -19.05 4.09 -28.59
C ALA A 246 -17.66 3.70 -28.09
N LEU A 247 -16.68 4.59 -28.29
CA LEU A 247 -15.36 4.50 -27.70
C LEU A 247 -15.27 5.49 -26.54
N GLU A 248 -14.89 5.00 -25.37
CA GLU A 248 -14.69 5.82 -24.17
C GLU A 248 -13.31 5.59 -23.59
N ILE A 249 -12.70 6.67 -23.07
CA ILE A 249 -11.44 6.62 -22.33
C ILE A 249 -11.64 7.17 -20.92
N PRO A 250 -10.96 6.62 -19.88
CA PRO A 250 -11.04 7.08 -18.51
C PRO A 250 -10.14 8.31 -18.28
N ALA A 251 -10.30 9.32 -19.14
CA ALA A 251 -9.59 10.57 -19.06
C ALA A 251 -10.49 11.70 -19.56
N GLY A 252 -10.50 12.84 -18.89
CA GLY A 252 -11.39 13.96 -19.19
C GLY A 252 -10.73 15.32 -18.94
N GLN A 253 -11.52 16.31 -18.57
CA GLN A 253 -11.06 17.70 -18.35
C GLN A 253 -9.94 17.79 -17.31
N LEU A 254 -9.98 16.97 -16.26
CA LEU A 254 -8.92 16.94 -15.25
C LEU A 254 -7.59 16.39 -15.79
N HIS A 255 -7.63 15.69 -16.91
CA HIS A 255 -6.46 15.23 -17.67
C HIS A 255 -6.08 16.18 -18.79
N ARG A 256 -6.62 17.40 -18.77
CA ARG A 256 -6.44 18.45 -19.81
C ARG A 256 -6.95 18.06 -21.19
N LEU A 257 -7.92 17.14 -21.24
CA LEU A 257 -8.59 16.82 -22.49
C LEU A 257 -9.78 17.76 -22.72
N SER A 258 -9.96 18.17 -23.97
CA SER A 258 -11.10 18.97 -24.41
C SER A 258 -11.63 18.40 -25.71
N LYS A 259 -12.86 18.79 -26.10
CA LYS A 259 -13.40 18.45 -27.42
C LYS A 259 -12.43 18.92 -28.52
N GLY A 260 -12.17 18.04 -29.48
CA GLY A 260 -11.21 18.27 -30.56
C GLY A 260 -9.77 17.84 -30.22
N THR A 261 -9.47 17.45 -28.98
CA THR A 261 -8.15 16.88 -28.65
C THR A 261 -7.94 15.59 -29.44
N ARG A 262 -6.83 15.54 -30.17
CA ARG A 262 -6.44 14.39 -30.99
C ARG A 262 -5.49 13.48 -30.18
N LEU A 263 -5.77 12.21 -30.15
CA LEU A 263 -5.01 11.20 -29.40
C LEU A 263 -4.51 10.12 -30.36
N ALA A 264 -3.27 9.69 -30.19
CA ALA A 264 -2.72 8.55 -30.91
C ALA A 264 -3.26 7.23 -30.30
N VAL A 265 -3.60 6.28 -31.14
CA VAL A 265 -3.96 4.92 -30.74
C VAL A 265 -2.71 4.07 -30.81
N LEU A 266 -2.30 3.51 -29.68
CA LEU A 266 -1.10 2.68 -29.57
C LEU A 266 -1.50 1.20 -29.45
N PRO A 267 -0.72 0.28 -30.03
CA PRO A 267 -1.04 -1.15 -30.01
C PRO A 267 -0.86 -1.81 -28.63
N SER A 268 -0.08 -1.20 -27.74
CA SER A 268 0.17 -1.69 -26.38
C SER A 268 0.58 -0.57 -25.43
N PRO A 269 0.48 -0.75 -24.11
CA PRO A 269 0.86 0.25 -23.12
C PRO A 269 2.34 0.64 -23.13
N GLY A 270 3.22 -0.14 -23.70
CA GLY A 270 4.66 0.16 -23.83
C GLY A 270 5.05 0.75 -25.19
N ALA A 271 4.09 0.94 -26.10
CA ALA A 271 4.39 1.45 -27.43
C ALA A 271 4.71 2.95 -27.41
N THR A 272 5.59 3.37 -28.30
CA THR A 272 5.99 4.76 -28.53
C THR A 272 5.12 5.42 -29.59
N LEU A 273 5.15 6.75 -29.69
CA LEU A 273 4.29 7.49 -30.62
C LEU A 273 4.50 7.14 -32.09
N ASP A 274 5.71 6.75 -32.47
CA ASP A 274 6.03 6.30 -33.82
C ASP A 274 5.41 4.95 -34.19
N GLN A 275 4.95 4.21 -33.20
CA GLN A 275 4.23 2.94 -33.33
C GLN A 275 2.70 3.10 -33.36
N ALA A 276 2.20 4.33 -33.42
CA ALA A 276 0.77 4.60 -33.44
C ALA A 276 0.10 3.92 -34.65
N ILE A 277 -0.98 3.18 -34.39
CA ILE A 277 -1.78 2.48 -35.41
C ILE A 277 -2.94 3.32 -35.98
N GLY A 278 -3.18 4.50 -35.38
CA GLY A 278 -4.24 5.42 -35.80
C GLY A 278 -4.39 6.57 -34.84
N TYR A 279 -5.44 7.34 -35.03
CA TYR A 279 -5.79 8.47 -34.18
C TYR A 279 -7.27 8.49 -33.88
N VAL A 280 -7.64 9.02 -32.71
CA VAL A 280 -9.01 9.34 -32.35
C VAL A 280 -9.12 10.78 -31.88
N GLU A 281 -10.30 11.37 -32.03
CA GLU A 281 -10.58 12.73 -31.57
C GLU A 281 -11.61 12.70 -30.45
N VAL A 282 -11.41 13.52 -29.43
CA VAL A 282 -12.35 13.72 -28.33
C VAL A 282 -13.59 14.44 -28.83
N GLN A 283 -14.73 13.75 -28.83
CA GLN A 283 -16.03 14.31 -29.29
C GLN A 283 -16.78 14.98 -28.11
N ALA A 284 -16.67 14.42 -26.93
CA ALA A 284 -17.27 14.98 -25.71
C ALA A 284 -16.42 14.58 -24.50
N THR A 285 -16.31 15.48 -23.52
CA THR A 285 -15.54 15.24 -22.30
C THR A 285 -16.33 15.61 -21.07
N LYS A 286 -16.18 14.80 -20.03
CA LYS A 286 -16.59 15.04 -18.63
C LYS A 286 -15.32 15.27 -17.80
N ASN A 287 -15.46 15.40 -16.49
CA ASN A 287 -14.30 15.63 -15.60
C ASN A 287 -13.26 14.49 -15.69
N LEU A 288 -13.69 13.22 -15.70
CA LEU A 288 -12.84 12.03 -15.62
C LEU A 288 -12.92 11.12 -16.84
N THR A 289 -13.86 11.30 -17.75
CA THR A 289 -14.04 10.45 -18.93
C THR A 289 -14.24 11.27 -20.19
N SER A 290 -13.89 10.70 -21.34
CA SER A 290 -14.16 11.29 -22.64
C SER A 290 -14.65 10.25 -23.63
N ARG A 291 -15.62 10.64 -24.45
CA ARG A 291 -16.02 9.89 -25.63
C ARG A 291 -15.12 10.31 -26.81
N VAL A 292 -14.59 9.32 -27.52
CA VAL A 292 -13.70 9.53 -28.65
C VAL A 292 -14.23 8.86 -29.92
N ALA A 293 -13.82 9.32 -31.07
CA ALA A 293 -14.12 8.71 -32.37
C ALA A 293 -12.88 8.79 -33.29
N PRO A 294 -12.75 7.87 -34.27
CA PRO A 294 -11.71 7.91 -35.31
C PRO A 294 -11.70 9.18 -36.10
#